data_f0744ee3860d297e275e59feb03c0808
#
_entry.id   f0744ee3860d297e275e59feb03c0808
#
_cell.length_a   1.000
_cell.length_b   1.000
_cell.length_c   1.000
_cell.angle_alpha   90.00
_cell.angle_beta   90.00
_cell.angle_gamma   90.00
#
_symmetry.space_group_name_H-M   'P 1'
#
loop_
_entity.id
_entity.type
_entity.pdbx_description
1 polymer ?
#
loop_
_entity_poly.entity_id
_entity_poly.type
_entity_poly.pdbx_seq_one_letter_code
_entity_poly.pdbx_strand_id
1 'polypeptide(L)'
;MVEVFKPKSVRELLTEMKNVSDLMIDLAYASVLLKNRELAERVHELEAKMDELMYQIRTIAAVVTRNVHEARKITGILQVAIAAESISNATGDIADLVRSRARIHPVVQDAFRVSDEKIASIKIRNISTIRDKKLCDLKLASSIGVSVLAIKRRGEWIIPVTRESFVLSGDTLIVKGPPDGITMLCGMAGPSKESWTPRDGLPSIRKCLAEMRDLSSLMVDMGYSSILFGSREIAEEVREINEKFEKLSSRLWISVLRAARHEKDVITLSNLLRVVRAIEQISNAANSIVDVVLRGVELHPVFVQALAEADEQIGRETVSERSKFVGRSLKELNLWTTMGAYVLMIKRGKRYIFDPPRRTRIRAGDLLIVRGSGGGVGMVKKMARGS
;
A
#
# COMPACT_ATOMS: atom_id res chain seq x y z
N MET A 1 0.76 -14.98 35.29
CA MET A 1 0.50 -16.13 34.40
C MET A 1 1.46 -15.95 33.23
N VAL A 2 2.39 -16.90 33.03
CA VAL A 2 3.27 -16.89 31.86
C VAL A 2 2.36 -17.22 30.67
N GLU A 3 2.13 -16.24 29.76
CA GLU A 3 1.47 -16.50 28.50
C GLU A 3 2.21 -17.62 27.80
N VAL A 4 1.50 -18.71 27.53
CA VAL A 4 2.08 -19.85 26.81
C VAL A 4 2.39 -19.36 25.40
N PHE A 5 3.67 -19.12 25.14
CA PHE A 5 4.19 -18.75 23.83
C PHE A 5 3.76 -19.82 22.82
N LYS A 6 2.76 -19.48 22.01
CA LYS A 6 2.32 -20.32 20.88
C LYS A 6 3.14 -19.88 19.67
N PRO A 7 4.18 -20.63 19.26
CA PRO A 7 5.03 -20.19 18.16
C PRO A 7 4.21 -20.13 16.86
N LYS A 8 4.13 -18.95 16.25
CA LYS A 8 3.59 -18.78 14.91
C LYS A 8 4.53 -19.45 13.91
N SER A 9 3.99 -20.01 12.83
CA SER A 9 4.80 -20.49 11.71
C SER A 9 5.46 -19.31 10.96
N VAL A 10 6.57 -19.56 10.27
CA VAL A 10 7.22 -18.56 9.42
C VAL A 10 6.24 -17.96 8.40
N ARG A 11 5.31 -18.78 7.88
CA ARG A 11 4.26 -18.32 6.97
C ARG A 11 3.36 -17.28 7.64
N GLU A 12 2.83 -17.57 8.81
CA GLU A 12 1.96 -16.65 9.56
C GLU A 12 2.69 -15.37 9.92
N LEU A 13 3.97 -15.45 10.33
CA LEU A 13 4.78 -14.29 10.64
C LEU A 13 4.97 -13.38 9.40
N LEU A 14 5.36 -13.95 8.25
CA LEU A 14 5.54 -13.18 7.01
C LEU A 14 4.22 -12.56 6.50
N THR A 15 3.10 -13.31 6.58
CA THR A 15 1.78 -12.79 6.23
C THR A 15 1.42 -11.59 7.10
N GLU A 16 1.62 -11.73 8.41
CA GLU A 16 1.30 -10.66 9.36
C GLU A 16 2.22 -9.46 9.20
N MET A 17 3.52 -9.67 8.98
CA MET A 17 4.48 -8.59 8.71
C MET A 17 4.09 -7.79 7.46
N LYS A 18 3.70 -8.48 6.37
CA LYS A 18 3.20 -7.80 5.17
C LYS A 18 1.94 -6.99 5.47
N ASN A 19 0.93 -7.59 6.09
CA ASN A 19 -0.33 -6.91 6.39
C ASN A 19 -0.11 -5.70 7.32
N VAL A 20 0.75 -5.84 8.31
CA VAL A 20 1.10 -4.74 9.24
C VAL A 20 1.84 -3.63 8.50
N SER A 21 2.83 -3.94 7.65
CA SER A 21 3.57 -2.91 6.90
C SER A 21 2.66 -2.13 5.93
N ASP A 22 1.77 -2.81 5.21
CA ASP A 22 0.81 -2.17 4.31
C ASP A 22 -0.14 -1.24 5.08
N LEU A 23 -0.70 -1.74 6.19
CA LEU A 23 -1.59 -0.94 7.04
C LEU A 23 -0.87 0.28 7.65
N MET A 24 0.39 0.13 8.05
CA MET A 24 1.19 1.23 8.60
C MET A 24 1.45 2.33 7.58
N ILE A 25 1.75 2.00 6.30
CA ILE A 25 1.87 2.98 5.22
C ILE A 25 0.58 3.80 5.12
N ASP A 26 -0.55 3.12 5.05
CA ASP A 26 -1.85 3.77 4.88
C ASP A 26 -2.23 4.65 6.06
N LEU A 27 -2.04 4.17 7.29
CA LEU A 27 -2.35 4.93 8.51
C LEU A 27 -1.40 6.10 8.72
N ALA A 28 -0.12 5.97 8.39
CA ALA A 28 0.85 7.06 8.47
C ALA A 28 0.44 8.20 7.53
N TYR A 29 0.12 7.90 6.28
CA TYR A 29 -0.37 8.90 5.33
C TYR A 29 -1.74 9.49 5.76
N ALA A 30 -2.65 8.65 6.29
CA ALA A 30 -3.92 9.10 6.84
C ALA A 30 -3.73 10.06 8.03
N SER A 31 -2.80 9.76 8.93
CA SER A 31 -2.49 10.58 10.09
C SER A 31 -2.06 12.00 9.70
N VAL A 32 -1.17 12.11 8.69
CA VAL A 32 -0.69 13.39 8.16
C VAL A 32 -1.80 14.13 7.42
N LEU A 33 -2.51 13.43 6.53
CA LEU A 33 -3.57 14.01 5.70
C LEU A 33 -4.71 14.60 6.54
N LEU A 34 -5.12 13.86 7.57
CA LEU A 34 -6.23 14.20 8.47
C LEU A 34 -5.78 14.98 9.71
N LYS A 35 -4.48 15.21 9.90
CA LYS A 35 -3.88 15.78 11.12
C LYS A 35 -4.34 15.04 12.39
N ASN A 36 -4.44 13.72 12.31
CA ASN A 36 -5.01 12.92 13.36
C ASN A 36 -3.92 12.23 14.20
N ARG A 37 -3.70 12.75 15.41
CA ARG A 37 -2.70 12.25 16.35
C ARG A 37 -3.00 10.83 16.83
N GLU A 38 -4.26 10.49 17.04
CA GLU A 38 -4.64 9.16 17.51
C GLU A 38 -4.28 8.09 16.48
N LEU A 39 -4.44 8.38 15.15
CA LEU A 39 -3.97 7.48 14.10
C LEU A 39 -2.44 7.35 14.11
N ALA A 40 -1.72 8.44 14.37
CA ALA A 40 -0.26 8.38 14.49
C ALA A 40 0.19 7.52 15.70
N GLU A 41 -0.53 7.56 16.81
CA GLU A 41 -0.28 6.69 17.96
C GLU A 41 -0.52 5.22 17.62
N ARG A 42 -1.56 4.91 16.81
CA ARG A 42 -1.79 3.53 16.32
C ARG A 42 -0.69 3.02 15.40
N VAL A 43 -0.10 3.89 14.57
CA VAL A 43 1.09 3.51 13.78
C VAL A 43 2.24 3.09 14.70
N HIS A 44 2.47 3.82 15.78
CA HIS A 44 3.52 3.50 16.74
C HIS A 44 3.26 2.17 17.49
N GLU A 45 2.00 1.87 17.83
CA GLU A 45 1.64 0.56 18.39
C GLU A 45 1.89 -0.59 17.41
N LEU A 46 1.64 -0.36 16.11
CA LEU A 46 1.92 -1.35 15.06
C LEU A 46 3.43 -1.51 14.82
N GLU A 47 4.24 -0.45 15.01
CA GLU A 47 5.70 -0.51 14.97
C GLU A 47 6.23 -1.46 16.05
N ALA A 48 5.79 -1.31 17.31
CA ALA A 48 6.14 -2.22 18.39
C ALA A 48 5.72 -3.68 18.09
N LYS A 49 4.58 -3.87 17.43
CA LYS A 49 4.15 -5.20 16.97
C LYS A 49 5.08 -5.74 15.88
N MET A 50 5.55 -4.92 14.95
CA MET A 50 6.50 -5.32 13.91
C MET A 50 7.83 -5.77 14.52
N ASP A 51 8.33 -5.07 15.54
CA ASP A 51 9.54 -5.44 16.28
C ASP A 51 9.41 -6.83 16.91
N GLU A 52 8.26 -7.13 17.52
CA GLU A 52 7.98 -8.45 18.08
C GLU A 52 7.94 -9.54 17.01
N LEU A 53 7.29 -9.29 15.86
CA LEU A 53 7.27 -10.23 14.74
C LEU A 53 8.67 -10.47 14.19
N MET A 54 9.50 -9.43 14.11
CA MET A 54 10.88 -9.52 13.67
C MET A 54 11.75 -10.33 14.65
N TYR A 55 11.55 -10.14 15.94
CA TYR A 55 12.22 -10.94 16.96
C TYR A 55 11.86 -12.43 16.82
N GLN A 56 10.58 -12.75 16.64
CA GLN A 56 10.12 -14.13 16.47
C GLN A 56 10.71 -14.80 15.22
N ILE A 57 10.72 -14.11 14.06
CA ILE A 57 11.25 -14.69 12.82
C ILE A 57 12.77 -14.89 12.90
N ARG A 58 13.52 -13.99 13.54
CA ARG A 58 14.96 -14.15 13.81
C ARG A 58 15.24 -15.33 14.71
N THR A 59 14.42 -15.53 15.75
CA THR A 59 14.54 -16.66 16.68
C THR A 59 14.32 -17.99 15.96
N ILE A 60 13.25 -18.08 15.14
CA ILE A 60 12.98 -19.30 14.35
C ILE A 60 14.13 -19.56 13.37
N ALA A 61 14.59 -18.53 12.67
CA ALA A 61 15.71 -18.62 11.72
C ALA A 61 16.98 -19.19 12.37
N ALA A 62 17.29 -18.77 13.61
CA ALA A 62 18.44 -19.28 14.36
C ALA A 62 18.31 -20.76 14.71
N VAL A 63 17.08 -21.22 15.06
CA VAL A 63 16.84 -22.62 15.48
C VAL A 63 16.82 -23.59 14.29
N VAL A 64 16.27 -23.17 13.14
CA VAL A 64 16.10 -24.07 11.98
C VAL A 64 17.34 -24.18 11.10
N THR A 65 18.30 -23.27 11.22
CA THR A 65 19.52 -23.27 10.40
C THR A 65 20.49 -24.37 10.86
N ARG A 66 20.62 -25.44 10.05
CA ARG A 66 21.50 -26.58 10.36
C ARG A 66 22.74 -26.64 9.46
N ASN A 67 22.70 -26.05 8.27
CA ASN A 67 23.79 -26.07 7.29
C ASN A 67 23.75 -24.84 6.38
N VAL A 68 24.81 -24.65 5.59
CA VAL A 68 24.98 -23.48 4.70
C VAL A 68 23.87 -23.38 3.65
N HIS A 69 23.33 -24.50 3.16
CA HIS A 69 22.27 -24.48 2.15
C HIS A 69 20.95 -23.94 2.74
N GLU A 70 20.57 -24.41 3.92
CA GLU A 70 19.42 -23.88 4.66
C GLU A 70 19.64 -22.41 5.05
N ALA A 71 20.84 -22.04 5.50
CA ALA A 71 21.19 -20.65 5.80
C ALA A 71 20.92 -19.70 4.62
N ARG A 72 21.26 -20.11 3.39
CA ARG A 72 21.00 -19.30 2.18
C ARG A 72 19.50 -19.06 1.94
N LYS A 73 18.66 -20.10 2.10
CA LYS A 73 17.19 -19.97 1.96
C LYS A 73 16.61 -19.06 3.05
N ILE A 74 17.08 -19.23 4.28
CA ILE A 74 16.65 -18.41 5.42
C ILE A 74 17.09 -16.95 5.28
N THR A 75 18.26 -16.71 4.70
CA THR A 75 18.73 -15.33 4.42
C THR A 75 17.73 -14.56 3.55
N GLY A 76 17.14 -15.20 2.53
CA GLY A 76 16.08 -14.58 1.73
C GLY A 76 14.85 -14.21 2.57
N ILE A 77 14.43 -15.11 3.46
CA ILE A 77 13.31 -14.87 4.40
C ILE A 77 13.60 -13.66 5.29
N LEU A 78 14.78 -13.65 5.92
CA LEU A 78 15.19 -12.55 6.79
C LEU A 78 15.30 -11.23 6.02
N GLN A 79 15.77 -11.23 4.79
CA GLN A 79 15.88 -10.01 3.99
C GLN A 79 14.50 -9.38 3.70
N VAL A 80 13.49 -10.18 3.39
CA VAL A 80 12.12 -9.68 3.20
C VAL A 80 11.52 -9.19 4.52
N ALA A 81 11.78 -9.89 5.63
CA ALA A 81 11.34 -9.45 6.95
C ALA A 81 12.00 -8.12 7.36
N ILE A 82 13.31 -7.95 7.12
CA ILE A 82 14.04 -6.69 7.34
C ILE A 82 13.47 -5.56 6.47
N ALA A 83 13.08 -5.84 5.24
CA ALA A 83 12.44 -4.84 4.38
C ALA A 83 11.08 -4.39 4.95
N ALA A 84 10.25 -5.32 5.45
CA ALA A 84 8.99 -5.00 6.11
C ALA A 84 9.21 -4.17 7.39
N GLU A 85 10.21 -4.50 8.22
CA GLU A 85 10.63 -3.72 9.39
C GLU A 85 11.10 -2.31 8.97
N SER A 86 11.86 -2.18 7.87
CA SER A 86 12.30 -0.89 7.35
C SER A 86 11.14 -0.01 6.89
N ILE A 87 10.11 -0.60 6.28
CA ILE A 87 8.85 0.11 5.94
C ILE A 87 8.16 0.57 7.22
N SER A 88 8.08 -0.28 8.24
CA SER A 88 7.51 0.05 9.55
C SER A 88 8.19 1.27 10.16
N ASN A 89 9.52 1.26 10.26
CA ASN A 89 10.30 2.36 10.82
C ASN A 89 10.09 3.67 10.02
N ALA A 90 10.08 3.60 8.69
CA ALA A 90 9.84 4.76 7.83
C ALA A 90 8.44 5.37 8.05
N THR A 91 7.43 4.53 8.23
CA THR A 91 6.05 4.98 8.50
C THR A 91 5.90 5.52 9.93
N GLY A 92 6.63 4.96 10.90
CA GLY A 92 6.79 5.49 12.25
C GLY A 92 7.34 6.93 12.23
N ASP A 93 8.41 7.18 11.46
CA ASP A 93 9.00 8.51 11.27
C ASP A 93 7.99 9.54 10.73
N ILE A 94 7.11 9.14 9.81
CA ILE A 94 6.02 10.00 9.30
C ILE A 94 4.99 10.28 10.39
N ALA A 95 4.56 9.26 11.12
CA ALA A 95 3.57 9.36 12.18
C ALA A 95 4.08 10.22 13.35
N ASP A 96 5.37 10.14 13.68
CA ASP A 96 6.02 10.93 14.72
C ASP A 96 5.93 12.44 14.49
N LEU A 97 5.88 12.90 13.24
CA LEU A 97 5.65 14.32 12.95
C LEU A 97 4.29 14.78 13.45
N VAL A 98 3.27 13.92 13.33
CA VAL A 98 1.91 14.24 13.79
C VAL A 98 1.81 14.07 15.32
N ARG A 99 2.40 13.02 15.88
CA ARG A 99 2.41 12.72 17.30
C ARG A 99 3.09 13.81 18.11
N SER A 100 4.25 14.29 17.64
CA SER A 100 5.00 15.38 18.26
C SER A 100 4.40 16.76 18.02
N ARG A 101 3.26 16.88 17.32
CA ARG A 101 2.63 18.15 16.91
C ARG A 101 3.58 19.04 16.09
N ALA A 102 4.47 18.44 15.33
CA ALA A 102 5.35 19.19 14.44
C ALA A 102 4.51 19.95 13.39
N ARG A 103 4.94 21.16 13.06
CA ARG A 103 4.32 21.93 11.97
C ARG A 103 4.69 21.29 10.63
N ILE A 104 3.73 20.68 9.96
CA ILE A 104 3.89 20.08 8.65
C ILE A 104 3.48 21.08 7.59
N HIS A 105 4.34 21.29 6.57
CA HIS A 105 4.03 22.19 5.48
C HIS A 105 2.77 21.73 4.73
N PRO A 106 1.82 22.66 4.35
CA PRO A 106 0.58 22.30 3.67
C PRO A 106 0.79 21.47 2.40
N VAL A 107 1.91 21.68 1.69
CA VAL A 107 2.26 20.94 0.46
C VAL A 107 2.27 19.43 0.64
N VAL A 108 2.59 18.92 1.84
CA VAL A 108 2.59 17.47 2.13
C VAL A 108 1.17 16.92 2.07
N GLN A 109 0.24 17.61 2.75
CA GLN A 109 -1.18 17.21 2.73
C GLN A 109 -1.77 17.33 1.34
N ASP A 110 -1.44 18.41 0.65
CA ASP A 110 -1.91 18.68 -0.71
C ASP A 110 -1.34 17.66 -1.71
N ALA A 111 -0.09 17.21 -1.54
CA ALA A 111 0.49 16.12 -2.31
C ALA A 111 -0.25 14.79 -2.09
N PHE A 112 -0.53 14.44 -0.84
CA PHE A 112 -1.25 13.20 -0.54
C PHE A 112 -2.72 13.22 -1.01
N ARG A 113 -3.32 14.41 -1.16
CA ARG A 113 -4.67 14.56 -1.73
C ARG A 113 -4.71 14.37 -3.25
N VAL A 114 -3.64 14.67 -3.98
CA VAL A 114 -3.59 14.53 -5.45
C VAL A 114 -3.07 13.18 -5.93
N SER A 115 -2.48 12.35 -5.05
CA SER A 115 -2.06 10.97 -5.37
C SER A 115 -3.20 10.14 -5.97
N ASP A 116 -2.89 9.11 -6.74
CA ASP A 116 -3.88 8.28 -7.42
C ASP A 116 -4.79 7.52 -6.46
N GLU A 117 -4.25 6.96 -5.39
CA GLU A 117 -5.00 6.34 -4.31
C GLU A 117 -5.40 7.35 -3.24
N LYS A 118 -6.70 7.56 -3.06
CA LYS A 118 -7.25 8.54 -2.11
C LYS A 118 -7.46 7.93 -0.74
N ILE A 119 -7.18 8.73 0.28
CA ILE A 119 -7.56 8.45 1.67
C ILE A 119 -8.62 9.46 2.09
N ALA A 120 -9.69 8.99 2.72
CA ALA A 120 -10.79 9.84 3.18
C ALA A 120 -11.27 9.42 4.57
N SER A 121 -11.86 10.39 5.28
CA SER A 121 -12.59 10.18 6.54
C SER A 121 -14.07 10.36 6.26
N ILE A 122 -14.88 9.31 6.47
CA ILE A 122 -16.30 9.29 6.10
C ILE A 122 -17.13 8.96 7.36
N LYS A 123 -18.05 9.86 7.73
CA LYS A 123 -18.96 9.66 8.85
C LYS A 123 -20.22 8.94 8.42
N ILE A 124 -20.57 7.86 9.11
CA ILE A 124 -21.77 7.07 8.85
C ILE A 124 -22.97 7.75 9.52
N ARG A 125 -23.93 8.18 8.72
CA ARG A 125 -25.16 8.83 9.18
C ARG A 125 -26.29 7.82 9.41
N ASN A 126 -27.32 8.22 10.15
CA ASN A 126 -28.50 7.37 10.41
C ASN A 126 -29.23 6.92 9.14
N ILE A 127 -29.16 7.70 8.05
CA ILE A 127 -29.75 7.41 6.74
C ILE A 127 -28.85 6.56 5.84
N SER A 128 -27.66 6.17 6.32
CA SER A 128 -26.69 5.41 5.53
C SER A 128 -27.22 4.03 5.15
N THR A 129 -27.05 3.65 3.89
CA THR A 129 -27.45 2.32 3.36
C THR A 129 -26.49 1.19 3.77
N ILE A 130 -25.32 1.54 4.29
CA ILE A 130 -24.30 0.59 4.74
C ILE A 130 -24.27 0.39 6.26
N ARG A 131 -25.11 1.12 7.01
CA ARG A 131 -25.17 0.95 8.47
C ARG A 131 -25.72 -0.42 8.85
N ASP A 132 -25.34 -0.89 10.03
CA ASP A 132 -25.75 -2.14 10.67
C ASP A 132 -25.41 -3.40 9.83
N LYS A 133 -24.42 -3.27 8.94
CA LYS A 133 -23.93 -4.37 8.10
C LYS A 133 -22.48 -4.70 8.40
N LYS A 134 -22.10 -5.97 8.22
CA LYS A 134 -20.69 -6.40 8.27
C LYS A 134 -19.93 -5.97 7.01
N LEU A 135 -18.63 -5.75 7.11
CA LEU A 135 -17.79 -5.40 5.96
C LEU A 135 -17.76 -6.51 4.90
N CYS A 136 -17.82 -7.79 5.31
CA CYS A 136 -17.89 -8.90 4.37
C CYS A 136 -19.16 -8.84 3.49
N ASP A 137 -20.29 -8.40 4.03
CA ASP A 137 -21.57 -8.30 3.30
C ASP A 137 -21.59 -7.10 2.35
N LEU A 138 -20.91 -6.01 2.76
CA LEU A 138 -20.83 -4.78 1.97
C LEU A 138 -19.94 -4.92 0.74
N LYS A 139 -18.93 -5.81 0.78
CA LYS A 139 -18.00 -6.09 -0.32
C LYS A 139 -17.36 -4.82 -0.91
N LEU A 140 -17.13 -3.77 -0.11
CA LEU A 140 -16.69 -2.46 -0.59
C LEU A 140 -15.40 -2.56 -1.42
N ALA A 141 -14.44 -3.36 -0.97
CA ALA A 141 -13.17 -3.54 -1.68
C ALA A 141 -13.36 -4.14 -3.08
N SER A 142 -14.26 -5.12 -3.25
CA SER A 142 -14.47 -5.78 -4.53
C SER A 142 -15.57 -5.17 -5.40
N SER A 143 -16.43 -4.32 -4.86
CA SER A 143 -17.55 -3.70 -5.61
C SER A 143 -17.29 -2.26 -6.02
N ILE A 144 -16.54 -1.50 -5.21
CA ILE A 144 -16.23 -0.09 -5.46
C ILE A 144 -14.74 0.24 -5.25
N GLY A 145 -13.89 -0.77 -5.02
CA GLY A 145 -12.44 -0.61 -4.84
C GLY A 145 -12.02 0.11 -3.56
N VAL A 146 -12.90 0.19 -2.54
CA VAL A 146 -12.63 0.94 -1.31
C VAL A 146 -12.36 -0.02 -0.16
N SER A 147 -11.19 0.12 0.46
CA SER A 147 -10.78 -0.59 1.67
C SER A 147 -11.01 0.27 2.91
N VAL A 148 -11.51 -0.33 3.99
CA VAL A 148 -11.67 0.33 5.29
C VAL A 148 -10.43 0.04 6.13
N LEU A 149 -9.66 1.09 6.44
CA LEU A 149 -8.40 1.00 7.19
C LEU A 149 -8.64 1.01 8.71
N ALA A 150 -9.59 1.83 9.15
CA ALA A 150 -9.90 2.02 10.56
C ALA A 150 -11.35 2.46 10.75
N ILE A 151 -11.93 2.12 11.91
CA ILE A 151 -13.26 2.57 12.33
C ILE A 151 -13.11 3.29 13.67
N LYS A 152 -13.57 4.55 13.76
CA LYS A 152 -13.70 5.27 15.02
C LYS A 152 -15.15 5.18 15.50
N ARG A 153 -15.36 4.55 16.65
CA ARG A 153 -16.67 4.33 17.27
C ARG A 153 -16.70 4.87 18.70
N ARG A 154 -17.56 5.82 18.99
CA ARG A 154 -17.71 6.40 20.35
C ARG A 154 -16.40 6.89 20.97
N GLY A 155 -15.47 7.37 20.14
CA GLY A 155 -14.15 7.82 20.57
C GLY A 155 -13.04 6.78 20.45
N GLU A 156 -13.37 5.48 20.42
CA GLU A 156 -12.41 4.39 20.35
C GLU A 156 -12.11 3.96 18.91
N TRP A 157 -10.86 3.56 18.65
CA TRP A 157 -10.42 3.06 17.36
C TRP A 157 -10.47 1.54 17.28
N ILE A 158 -11.03 1.02 16.22
CA ILE A 158 -11.01 -0.40 15.86
C ILE A 158 -9.97 -0.54 14.74
N ILE A 159 -8.80 -1.08 15.07
CA ILE A 159 -7.65 -1.35 14.19
C ILE A 159 -6.94 -2.62 14.72
N PRO A 160 -6.66 -3.62 13.89
CA PRO A 160 -7.09 -3.75 12.50
C PRO A 160 -8.60 -3.96 12.35
N VAL A 161 -9.12 -3.56 11.20
CA VAL A 161 -10.51 -3.83 10.83
C VAL A 161 -10.58 -5.22 10.20
N THR A 162 -11.55 -6.02 10.59
CA THR A 162 -11.75 -7.37 10.05
C THR A 162 -13.00 -7.45 9.16
N ARG A 163 -13.09 -8.50 8.37
CA ARG A 163 -14.27 -8.77 7.53
C ARG A 163 -15.58 -8.88 8.33
N GLU A 164 -15.47 -9.29 9.60
CA GLU A 164 -16.60 -9.42 10.54
C GLU A 164 -16.96 -8.11 11.25
N SER A 165 -16.17 -7.06 11.07
CA SER A 165 -16.44 -5.75 11.68
C SER A 165 -17.75 -5.16 11.13
N PHE A 166 -18.60 -4.70 12.03
CA PHE A 166 -19.83 -3.99 11.68
C PHE A 166 -19.55 -2.51 11.41
N VAL A 167 -20.34 -1.92 10.52
CA VAL A 167 -20.43 -0.47 10.31
C VAL A 167 -21.70 0.02 10.98
N LEU A 168 -21.57 0.85 12.04
CA LEU A 168 -22.70 1.36 12.80
C LEU A 168 -22.94 2.85 12.52
N SER A 169 -24.15 3.31 12.81
CA SER A 169 -24.45 4.75 12.77
C SER A 169 -23.58 5.51 13.77
N GLY A 170 -23.06 6.66 13.34
CA GLY A 170 -22.13 7.49 14.13
C GLY A 170 -20.67 7.11 13.99
N ASP A 171 -20.34 5.95 13.41
CA ASP A 171 -18.96 5.58 13.11
C ASP A 171 -18.32 6.57 12.15
N THR A 172 -17.02 6.75 12.28
CA THR A 172 -16.18 7.41 11.29
C THR A 172 -15.23 6.38 10.69
N LEU A 173 -15.34 6.15 9.39
CA LEU A 173 -14.48 5.24 8.65
C LEU A 173 -13.29 6.01 8.09
N ILE A 174 -12.08 5.49 8.28
CA ILE A 174 -10.91 5.89 7.48
C ILE A 174 -10.79 4.87 6.37
N VAL A 175 -10.80 5.36 5.13
CA VAL A 175 -10.88 4.51 3.94
C VAL A 175 -9.84 4.92 2.91
N LYS A 176 -9.41 3.95 2.07
CA LYS A 176 -8.57 4.19 0.90
C LYS A 176 -9.20 3.59 -0.36
N GLY A 177 -8.94 4.18 -1.50
CA GLY A 177 -9.41 3.66 -2.79
C GLY A 177 -9.40 4.68 -3.92
N PRO A 178 -9.92 4.30 -5.10
CA PRO A 178 -10.02 5.19 -6.25
C PRO A 178 -11.00 6.35 -5.97
N PRO A 179 -10.80 7.53 -6.60
CA PRO A 179 -11.67 8.70 -6.42
C PRO A 179 -13.16 8.39 -6.63
N ASP A 180 -13.47 7.61 -7.67
CA ASP A 180 -14.85 7.24 -8.00
C ASP A 180 -15.47 6.36 -6.89
N GLY A 181 -14.71 5.39 -6.38
CA GLY A 181 -15.14 4.53 -5.28
C GLY A 181 -15.38 5.29 -3.99
N ILE A 182 -14.50 6.23 -3.63
CA ILE A 182 -14.69 7.12 -2.47
C ILE A 182 -15.97 7.96 -2.63
N THR A 183 -16.22 8.49 -3.84
CA THR A 183 -17.44 9.25 -4.13
C THR A 183 -18.69 8.39 -3.97
N MET A 184 -18.66 7.15 -4.47
CA MET A 184 -19.77 6.19 -4.30
C MET A 184 -20.03 5.88 -2.83
N LEU A 185 -18.95 5.63 -2.05
CA LEU A 185 -19.08 5.36 -0.62
C LEU A 185 -19.62 6.58 0.15
N CYS A 186 -19.23 7.80 -0.20
CA CYS A 186 -19.79 9.02 0.37
C CYS A 186 -21.31 9.10 0.11
N GLY A 187 -21.76 8.75 -1.08
CA GLY A 187 -23.21 8.66 -1.39
C GLY A 187 -23.95 7.65 -0.53
N MET A 188 -23.34 6.48 -0.27
CA MET A 188 -23.92 5.43 0.59
C MET A 188 -23.94 5.81 2.07
N ALA A 189 -22.93 6.55 2.53
CA ALA A 189 -22.78 6.99 3.92
C ALA A 189 -23.68 8.16 4.30
N GLY A 190 -24.16 8.92 3.30
CA GLY A 190 -24.94 10.14 3.43
C GLY A 190 -24.17 11.36 2.90
N PRO A 191 -24.88 12.40 2.41
CA PRO A 191 -24.26 13.51 1.70
C PRO A 191 -23.20 14.21 2.55
N SER A 192 -21.99 14.29 2.02
CA SER A 192 -20.87 15.03 2.58
C SER A 192 -20.35 15.99 1.51
N LYS A 193 -20.25 17.28 1.84
CA LYS A 193 -19.65 18.28 0.96
C LYS A 193 -18.24 18.56 1.44
N GLU A 194 -17.22 17.94 0.86
CA GLU A 194 -15.85 18.42 0.97
C GLU A 194 -15.40 18.93 -0.41
N SER A 195 -15.32 20.25 -0.56
CA SER A 195 -14.58 20.88 -1.65
C SER A 195 -13.18 21.18 -1.15
N TRP A 196 -12.16 20.73 -1.88
CA TRP A 196 -10.77 21.00 -1.55
C TRP A 196 -10.09 21.77 -2.67
N THR A 197 -9.30 22.78 -2.31
CA THR A 197 -8.41 23.52 -3.20
C THR A 197 -6.99 23.50 -2.65
N PRO A 198 -5.95 23.37 -3.50
CA PRO A 198 -4.56 23.43 -3.06
C PRO A 198 -4.24 24.75 -2.35
N ARG A 199 -3.45 24.67 -1.25
CA ARG A 199 -3.09 25.84 -0.42
C ARG A 199 -1.59 26.12 -0.38
N ASP A 200 -0.80 25.26 -1.02
CA ASP A 200 0.64 25.19 -0.78
C ASP A 200 1.49 26.27 -1.47
N GLY A 201 1.03 26.86 -2.55
CA GLY A 201 1.86 27.80 -3.35
C GLY A 201 3.12 27.16 -3.99
N LEU A 202 3.35 25.83 -3.81
CA LEU A 202 4.53 25.10 -4.26
C LEU A 202 4.16 23.94 -5.22
N PRO A 203 3.56 24.23 -6.39
CA PRO A 203 2.96 23.19 -7.26
C PRO A 203 3.98 22.15 -7.76
N SER A 204 5.24 22.54 -7.97
CA SER A 204 6.30 21.64 -8.41
C SER A 204 6.66 20.62 -7.32
N ILE A 205 6.79 21.09 -6.08
CA ILE A 205 7.08 20.23 -4.92
C ILE A 205 5.90 19.30 -4.66
N ARG A 206 4.66 19.82 -4.70
CA ARG A 206 3.45 19.01 -4.54
C ARG A 206 3.37 17.85 -5.54
N LYS A 207 3.55 18.15 -6.84
CA LYS A 207 3.51 17.15 -7.90
C LYS A 207 4.60 16.09 -7.70
N CYS A 208 5.83 16.54 -7.41
CA CYS A 208 6.98 15.66 -7.22
C CYS A 208 6.79 14.73 -6.02
N LEU A 209 6.30 15.25 -4.90
CA LEU A 209 6.04 14.47 -3.69
C LEU A 209 4.91 13.45 -3.88
N ALA A 210 3.84 13.82 -4.59
CA ALA A 210 2.76 12.90 -4.93
C ALA A 210 3.27 11.74 -5.80
N GLU A 211 4.06 12.04 -6.84
CA GLU A 211 4.66 11.05 -7.72
C GLU A 211 5.63 10.13 -6.97
N MET A 212 6.45 10.66 -6.05
CA MET A 212 7.32 9.85 -5.20
C MET A 212 6.53 8.87 -4.31
N ARG A 213 5.43 9.35 -3.69
CA ARG A 213 4.56 8.49 -2.89
C ARG A 213 3.98 7.34 -3.73
N ASP A 214 3.43 7.66 -4.90
CA ASP A 214 2.78 6.67 -5.75
C ASP A 214 3.81 5.65 -6.30
N LEU A 215 5.00 6.12 -6.70
CA LEU A 215 6.09 5.23 -7.14
C LEU A 215 6.61 4.34 -6.02
N SER A 216 6.79 4.85 -4.79
CA SER A 216 7.26 4.01 -3.68
C SER A 216 6.27 2.88 -3.35
N SER A 217 4.97 3.16 -3.38
CA SER A 217 3.93 2.14 -3.20
C SER A 217 3.95 1.10 -4.33
N LEU A 218 4.04 1.55 -5.58
CA LEU A 218 4.17 0.66 -6.74
C LEU A 218 5.40 -0.25 -6.63
N MET A 219 6.55 0.30 -6.21
CA MET A 219 7.78 -0.47 -6.05
C MET A 219 7.65 -1.56 -4.97
N VAL A 220 6.96 -1.30 -3.87
CA VAL A 220 6.68 -2.30 -2.82
C VAL A 220 5.82 -3.43 -3.40
N ASP A 221 4.73 -3.10 -4.09
CA ASP A 221 3.84 -4.10 -4.70
C ASP A 221 4.55 -4.96 -5.75
N MET A 222 5.35 -4.32 -6.61
CA MET A 222 6.14 -5.03 -7.62
C MET A 222 7.26 -5.85 -6.98
N GLY A 223 7.86 -5.37 -5.89
CA GLY A 223 8.83 -6.12 -5.11
C GLY A 223 8.25 -7.45 -4.61
N TYR A 224 7.11 -7.42 -3.95
CA TYR A 224 6.40 -8.63 -3.54
C TYR A 224 5.94 -9.48 -4.73
N SER A 225 5.52 -8.86 -5.84
CA SER A 225 5.16 -9.57 -7.06
C SER A 225 6.35 -10.35 -7.63
N SER A 226 7.55 -9.76 -7.61
CA SER A 226 8.78 -10.42 -8.10
C SER A 226 9.09 -11.70 -7.32
N ILE A 227 8.88 -11.68 -6.00
CA ILE A 227 9.04 -12.87 -5.15
C ILE A 227 7.93 -13.90 -5.41
N LEU A 228 6.67 -13.46 -5.43
CA LEU A 228 5.52 -14.34 -5.60
C LEU A 228 5.59 -15.15 -6.90
N PHE A 229 6.10 -14.53 -7.96
CA PHE A 229 6.18 -15.16 -9.29
C PHE A 229 7.60 -15.63 -9.67
N GLY A 230 8.59 -15.44 -8.80
CA GLY A 230 9.97 -15.74 -9.07
C GLY A 230 10.50 -15.01 -10.34
N SER A 231 9.99 -13.79 -10.59
CA SER A 231 10.25 -13.08 -11.85
C SER A 231 11.38 -12.07 -11.71
N ARG A 232 12.51 -12.41 -12.37
CA ARG A 232 13.67 -11.53 -12.48
C ARG A 232 13.33 -10.25 -13.25
N GLU A 233 12.51 -10.35 -14.28
CA GLU A 233 12.12 -9.21 -15.11
C GLU A 233 11.34 -8.15 -14.29
N ILE A 234 10.44 -8.58 -13.39
CA ILE A 234 9.74 -7.66 -12.49
C ILE A 234 10.74 -7.01 -11.52
N ALA A 235 11.70 -7.78 -11.02
CA ALA A 235 12.71 -7.27 -10.11
C ALA A 235 13.64 -6.24 -10.79
N GLU A 236 14.04 -6.49 -12.05
CA GLU A 236 14.82 -5.55 -12.86
C GLU A 236 14.07 -4.25 -13.12
N GLU A 237 12.75 -4.32 -13.38
CA GLU A 237 11.94 -3.12 -13.57
C GLU A 237 11.82 -2.27 -12.30
N VAL A 238 11.69 -2.90 -11.12
CA VAL A 238 11.72 -2.14 -9.85
C VAL A 238 13.01 -1.34 -9.73
N ARG A 239 14.14 -1.87 -10.18
CA ARG A 239 15.41 -1.13 -10.23
C ARG A 239 15.38 0.04 -11.20
N GLU A 240 14.79 -0.12 -12.38
CA GLU A 240 14.62 0.98 -13.34
C GLU A 240 13.69 2.08 -12.80
N ILE A 241 12.62 1.68 -12.11
CA ILE A 241 11.73 2.62 -11.42
C ILE A 241 12.49 3.36 -10.32
N ASN A 242 13.35 2.66 -9.57
CA ASN A 242 14.16 3.27 -8.54
C ASN A 242 15.12 4.34 -9.09
N GLU A 243 15.72 4.13 -10.26
CA GLU A 243 16.56 5.17 -10.89
C GLU A 243 15.76 6.44 -11.22
N LYS A 244 14.50 6.29 -11.65
CA LYS A 244 13.60 7.43 -11.87
C LYS A 244 13.24 8.11 -10.54
N PHE A 245 12.97 7.31 -9.53
CA PHE A 245 12.65 7.77 -8.18
C PHE A 245 13.81 8.59 -7.59
N GLU A 246 15.05 8.12 -7.67
CA GLU A 246 16.25 8.84 -7.20
C GLU A 246 16.43 10.21 -7.89
N LYS A 247 16.20 10.26 -9.22
CA LYS A 247 16.24 11.53 -9.97
C LYS A 247 15.13 12.49 -9.51
N LEU A 248 13.96 11.95 -9.18
CA LEU A 248 12.82 12.72 -8.69
C LEU A 248 13.09 13.25 -7.28
N SER A 249 13.62 12.41 -6.39
CA SER A 249 14.04 12.76 -5.04
C SER A 249 15.07 13.89 -5.07
N SER A 250 16.14 13.75 -5.85
CA SER A 250 17.18 14.77 -5.98
C SER A 250 16.61 16.13 -6.45
N ARG A 251 15.68 16.12 -7.40
CA ARG A 251 14.98 17.35 -7.84
C ARG A 251 14.14 17.95 -6.71
N LEU A 252 13.46 17.12 -5.95
CA LEU A 252 12.62 17.57 -4.84
C LEU A 252 13.49 18.24 -3.76
N TRP A 253 14.60 17.60 -3.35
CA TRP A 253 15.55 18.16 -2.41
C TRP A 253 16.04 19.56 -2.83
N ILE A 254 16.49 19.71 -4.11
CA ILE A 254 16.92 20.99 -4.66
C ILE A 254 15.78 22.01 -4.65
N SER A 255 14.54 21.59 -4.99
CA SER A 255 13.39 22.50 -5.01
C SER A 255 13.04 23.02 -3.62
N VAL A 256 13.10 22.15 -2.60
CA VAL A 256 12.86 22.52 -1.19
C VAL A 256 13.94 23.47 -0.69
N LEU A 257 15.21 23.19 -0.99
CA LEU A 257 16.32 24.08 -0.61
C LEU A 257 16.24 25.46 -1.30
N ARG A 258 15.75 25.50 -2.54
CA ARG A 258 15.48 26.80 -3.22
C ARG A 258 14.31 27.53 -2.57
N ALA A 259 13.24 26.84 -2.21
CA ALA A 259 12.10 27.44 -1.53
C ALA A 259 12.51 28.03 -0.16
N ALA A 260 13.45 27.39 0.56
CA ALA A 260 13.95 27.85 1.85
C ALA A 260 14.62 29.24 1.82
N ARG A 261 15.00 29.74 0.64
CA ARG A 261 15.52 31.12 0.48
C ARG A 261 14.45 32.19 0.64
N HIS A 262 13.19 31.85 0.40
CA HIS A 262 12.07 32.79 0.37
C HIS A 262 11.02 32.45 1.44
N GLU A 263 11.05 31.23 1.96
CA GLU A 263 10.10 30.76 2.97
C GLU A 263 10.60 31.15 4.37
N LYS A 264 9.75 31.81 5.14
CA LYS A 264 10.08 32.21 6.53
C LYS A 264 10.07 31.04 7.51
N ASP A 265 9.29 30.00 7.23
CA ASP A 265 9.12 28.85 8.11
C ASP A 265 9.99 27.65 7.71
N VAL A 266 11.29 27.78 7.97
CA VAL A 266 12.28 26.73 7.67
C VAL A 266 11.98 25.42 8.41
N ILE A 267 11.33 25.49 9.58
CA ILE A 267 10.98 24.30 10.37
C ILE A 267 9.98 23.42 9.60
N THR A 268 8.96 24.00 8.95
CA THR A 268 8.00 23.22 8.16
C THR A 268 8.64 22.60 6.93
N LEU A 269 9.61 23.27 6.31
CA LEU A 269 10.38 22.70 5.19
C LEU A 269 11.31 21.55 5.67
N SER A 270 11.90 21.67 6.86
CA SER A 270 12.67 20.58 7.45
C SER A 270 11.79 19.35 7.72
N ASN A 271 10.58 19.54 8.24
CA ASN A 271 9.62 18.45 8.44
C ASN A 271 9.11 17.85 7.11
N LEU A 272 8.98 18.66 6.05
CA LEU A 272 8.74 18.14 4.70
C LEU A 272 9.87 17.20 4.25
N LEU A 273 11.12 17.56 4.46
CA LEU A 273 12.27 16.71 4.11
C LEU A 273 12.32 15.41 4.93
N ARG A 274 11.82 15.40 6.16
CA ARG A 274 11.66 14.15 6.94
C ARG A 274 10.64 13.22 6.28
N VAL A 275 9.51 13.75 5.77
CA VAL A 275 8.54 12.95 4.99
C VAL A 275 9.17 12.40 3.72
N VAL A 276 9.93 13.23 2.98
CA VAL A 276 10.65 12.79 1.77
C VAL A 276 11.58 11.63 2.09
N ARG A 277 12.39 11.76 3.15
CA ARG A 277 13.31 10.71 3.58
C ARG A 277 12.60 9.41 3.95
N ALA A 278 11.46 9.48 4.62
CA ALA A 278 10.68 8.29 4.95
C ALA A 278 10.14 7.59 3.68
N ILE A 279 9.68 8.35 2.68
CA ILE A 279 9.26 7.79 1.39
C ILE A 279 10.46 7.15 0.65
N GLU A 280 11.66 7.74 0.72
CA GLU A 280 12.90 7.16 0.21
C GLU A 280 13.23 5.82 0.90
N GLN A 281 13.05 5.73 2.22
CA GLN A 281 13.27 4.49 2.98
C GLN A 281 12.29 3.39 2.56
N ILE A 282 11.02 3.72 2.28
CA ILE A 282 10.04 2.76 1.74
C ILE A 282 10.48 2.24 0.37
N SER A 283 10.95 3.14 -0.53
CA SER A 283 11.50 2.75 -1.84
C SER A 283 12.73 1.84 -1.69
N ASN A 284 13.66 2.16 -0.78
CA ASN A 284 14.84 1.35 -0.50
C ASN A 284 14.49 -0.04 0.05
N ALA A 285 13.43 -0.15 0.86
CA ALA A 285 12.93 -1.43 1.33
C ALA A 285 12.42 -2.28 0.17
N ALA A 286 11.70 -1.71 -0.81
CA ALA A 286 11.28 -2.40 -2.02
C ALA A 286 12.49 -2.93 -2.83
N ASN A 287 13.56 -2.14 -2.95
CA ASN A 287 14.80 -2.58 -3.58
C ASN A 287 15.43 -3.77 -2.83
N SER A 288 15.39 -3.76 -1.50
CA SER A 288 15.89 -4.88 -0.68
C SER A 288 15.10 -6.17 -0.91
N ILE A 289 13.79 -6.06 -1.17
CA ILE A 289 12.94 -7.20 -1.51
C ILE A 289 13.37 -7.80 -2.86
N VAL A 290 13.52 -6.98 -3.91
CA VAL A 290 13.88 -7.49 -5.25
C VAL A 290 15.30 -8.02 -5.32
N ASP A 291 16.21 -7.58 -4.47
CA ASP A 291 17.57 -8.11 -4.39
C ASP A 291 17.59 -9.62 -4.10
N VAL A 292 16.61 -10.16 -3.38
CA VAL A 292 16.48 -11.60 -3.13
C VAL A 292 16.34 -12.34 -4.46
N VAL A 293 15.51 -11.84 -5.37
CA VAL A 293 15.27 -12.44 -6.70
C VAL A 293 16.46 -12.21 -7.62
N LEU A 294 17.03 -11.01 -7.64
CA LEU A 294 18.15 -10.64 -8.53
C LEU A 294 19.43 -11.40 -8.20
N ARG A 295 19.68 -11.71 -6.94
CA ARG A 295 20.82 -12.54 -6.50
C ARG A 295 20.61 -14.02 -6.76
N GLY A 296 19.46 -14.43 -7.31
CA GLY A 296 19.15 -15.83 -7.59
C GLY A 296 19.04 -16.68 -6.31
N VAL A 297 18.66 -16.06 -5.18
CA VAL A 297 18.39 -16.80 -3.95
C VAL A 297 17.20 -17.73 -4.19
N GLU A 298 17.36 -19.02 -3.90
CA GLU A 298 16.24 -19.97 -4.00
C GLU A 298 15.11 -19.52 -3.06
N LEU A 299 13.96 -19.17 -3.65
CA LEU A 299 12.82 -18.70 -2.90
C LEU A 299 12.15 -19.88 -2.17
N HIS A 300 12.06 -19.79 -0.86
CA HIS A 300 11.36 -20.82 -0.08
C HIS A 300 9.86 -20.76 -0.38
N PRO A 301 9.17 -21.91 -0.61
CA PRO A 301 7.72 -21.95 -0.90
C PRO A 301 6.84 -21.20 0.10
N VAL A 302 7.30 -21.00 1.32
CA VAL A 302 6.62 -20.26 2.38
C VAL A 302 6.29 -18.81 1.98
N PHE A 303 7.09 -18.18 1.11
CA PHE A 303 6.82 -16.84 0.61
C PHE A 303 5.55 -16.79 -0.24
N VAL A 304 5.42 -17.74 -1.18
CA VAL A 304 4.25 -17.84 -2.05
C VAL A 304 2.98 -18.04 -1.22
N GLN A 305 3.06 -18.89 -0.20
CA GLN A 305 1.96 -19.16 0.71
C GLN A 305 1.60 -17.92 1.54
N ALA A 306 2.58 -17.25 2.13
CA ALA A 306 2.38 -16.05 2.95
C ALA A 306 1.74 -14.91 2.14
N LEU A 307 2.25 -14.64 0.92
CA LEU A 307 1.72 -13.58 0.06
C LEU A 307 0.33 -13.91 -0.51
N ALA A 308 -0.02 -15.19 -0.68
CA ALA A 308 -1.35 -15.61 -1.10
C ALA A 308 -2.41 -15.47 0.02
N GLU A 309 -1.98 -15.46 1.28
CA GLU A 309 -2.85 -15.29 2.46
C GLU A 309 -2.92 -13.84 2.96
N ALA A 310 -2.14 -12.93 2.38
CA ALA A 310 -2.17 -11.51 2.75
C ALA A 310 -3.53 -10.85 2.41
N ASP A 311 -3.87 -9.78 3.11
CA ASP A 311 -5.14 -9.05 2.95
C ASP A 311 -5.23 -8.41 1.55
N GLU A 312 -4.16 -7.81 1.07
CA GLU A 312 -3.98 -7.43 -0.34
C GLU A 312 -3.23 -8.53 -1.09
N GLN A 313 -3.89 -9.10 -2.09
CA GLN A 313 -3.37 -10.19 -2.90
C GLN A 313 -2.88 -9.69 -4.26
N ILE A 314 -1.92 -10.41 -4.80
CA ILE A 314 -1.41 -10.18 -6.15
C ILE A 314 -1.81 -11.36 -7.02
N GLY A 315 -2.50 -11.06 -8.13
CA GLY A 315 -2.93 -12.06 -9.11
C GLY A 315 -2.16 -11.95 -10.41
N ARG A 316 -2.00 -13.09 -11.09
CA ARG A 316 -1.40 -13.20 -12.42
C ARG A 316 -2.36 -13.95 -13.32
N GLU A 317 -2.87 -13.28 -14.38
CA GLU A 317 -3.87 -13.89 -15.28
C GLU A 317 -3.59 -13.55 -16.75
N THR A 318 -3.70 -14.56 -17.60
CA THR A 318 -3.62 -14.38 -19.06
C THR A 318 -5.01 -14.10 -19.62
N VAL A 319 -5.12 -13.07 -20.44
CA VAL A 319 -6.37 -12.67 -21.10
C VAL A 319 -6.65 -13.61 -22.27
N SER A 320 -7.74 -14.39 -22.17
CA SER A 320 -8.20 -15.28 -23.26
C SER A 320 -8.84 -14.47 -24.41
N GLU A 321 -8.94 -15.05 -25.58
CA GLU A 321 -9.62 -14.45 -26.74
C GLU A 321 -11.11 -14.16 -26.47
N ARG A 322 -11.75 -14.97 -25.61
CA ARG A 322 -13.15 -14.81 -25.21
C ARG A 322 -13.37 -13.83 -24.07
N SER A 323 -12.28 -13.25 -23.54
CA SER A 323 -12.37 -12.33 -22.40
C SER A 323 -13.11 -11.05 -22.78
N LYS A 324 -13.98 -10.60 -21.87
CA LYS A 324 -14.66 -9.29 -21.97
C LYS A 324 -13.72 -8.10 -21.85
N PHE A 325 -12.43 -8.33 -21.54
CA PHE A 325 -11.41 -7.30 -21.48
C PHE A 325 -10.84 -6.95 -22.85
N VAL A 326 -10.89 -7.87 -23.81
CA VAL A 326 -10.27 -7.68 -25.13
C VAL A 326 -10.84 -6.46 -25.85
N GLY A 327 -9.95 -5.60 -26.35
CA GLY A 327 -10.29 -4.38 -27.08
C GLY A 327 -10.67 -3.19 -26.22
N ARG A 328 -10.95 -3.38 -24.93
CA ARG A 328 -11.33 -2.29 -24.01
C ARG A 328 -10.10 -1.69 -23.32
N SER A 329 -10.14 -0.39 -23.08
CA SER A 329 -9.11 0.29 -22.30
C SER A 329 -9.29 0.06 -20.79
N LEU A 330 -8.21 0.23 -20.01
CA LEU A 330 -8.29 0.17 -18.55
C LEU A 330 -9.26 1.21 -17.99
N LYS A 331 -9.40 2.38 -18.66
CA LYS A 331 -10.39 3.40 -18.30
C LYS A 331 -11.83 2.90 -18.47
N GLU A 332 -12.14 2.25 -19.60
CA GLU A 332 -13.47 1.70 -19.89
C GLU A 332 -13.82 0.51 -18.99
N LEU A 333 -12.82 -0.29 -18.61
CA LEU A 333 -12.99 -1.41 -17.69
C LEU A 333 -13.13 -0.96 -16.24
N ASN A 334 -12.44 0.11 -15.88
CA ASN A 334 -12.40 0.69 -14.52
C ASN A 334 -12.27 -0.38 -13.42
N LEU A 335 -11.34 -1.35 -13.63
CA LEU A 335 -11.19 -2.55 -12.81
C LEU A 335 -10.99 -2.23 -11.32
N TRP A 336 -10.32 -1.12 -11.03
CA TRP A 336 -10.10 -0.71 -9.66
C TRP A 336 -11.42 -0.39 -8.95
N THR A 337 -12.29 0.42 -9.57
CA THR A 337 -13.59 0.77 -8.98
C THR A 337 -14.59 -0.37 -9.06
N THR A 338 -14.62 -1.14 -10.15
CA THR A 338 -15.66 -2.15 -10.39
C THR A 338 -15.36 -3.51 -9.78
N MET A 339 -14.07 -3.82 -9.52
CA MET A 339 -13.61 -5.12 -9.03
C MET A 339 -12.64 -5.02 -7.85
N GLY A 340 -12.25 -3.80 -7.45
CA GLY A 340 -11.22 -3.62 -6.41
C GLY A 340 -9.85 -4.19 -6.80
N ALA A 341 -9.52 -4.15 -8.10
CA ALA A 341 -8.29 -4.69 -8.63
C ALA A 341 -7.54 -3.65 -9.47
N TYR A 342 -6.34 -3.29 -9.02
CA TYR A 342 -5.44 -2.38 -9.72
C TYR A 342 -4.48 -3.16 -10.62
N VAL A 343 -4.29 -2.72 -11.86
CA VAL A 343 -3.37 -3.39 -12.81
C VAL A 343 -1.98 -2.80 -12.64
N LEU A 344 -1.09 -3.55 -12.02
CA LEU A 344 0.31 -3.16 -11.80
C LEU A 344 1.12 -3.23 -13.10
N MET A 345 0.84 -4.25 -13.93
CA MET A 345 1.63 -4.53 -15.14
C MET A 345 0.83 -5.31 -16.18
N ILE A 346 1.15 -5.04 -17.45
CA ILE A 346 0.71 -5.85 -18.61
C ILE A 346 1.95 -6.37 -19.34
N LYS A 347 2.10 -7.70 -19.46
CA LYS A 347 3.09 -8.31 -20.35
C LYS A 347 2.42 -8.68 -21.67
N ARG A 348 2.91 -8.11 -22.77
CA ARG A 348 2.41 -8.32 -24.13
C ARG A 348 3.53 -8.90 -25.01
N GLY A 349 3.51 -10.20 -25.26
CA GLY A 349 4.62 -10.90 -25.88
C GLY A 349 5.90 -10.75 -25.05
N LYS A 350 6.91 -10.10 -25.64
CA LYS A 350 8.19 -9.78 -24.96
C LYS A 350 8.23 -8.41 -24.30
N ARG A 351 7.16 -7.59 -24.45
CA ARG A 351 7.11 -6.21 -23.93
C ARG A 351 6.36 -6.17 -22.61
N TYR A 352 6.93 -5.48 -21.63
CA TYR A 352 6.31 -5.16 -20.35
C TYR A 352 5.80 -3.72 -20.37
N ILE A 353 4.59 -3.47 -19.84
CA ILE A 353 3.97 -2.17 -19.68
C ILE A 353 3.65 -2.06 -18.19
N PHE A 354 4.51 -1.39 -17.45
CA PHE A 354 4.39 -1.17 -16.02
C PHE A 354 3.54 0.07 -15.77
N ASP A 355 2.79 0.08 -14.68
CA ASP A 355 1.83 1.14 -14.36
C ASP A 355 1.09 1.62 -15.62
N PRO A 356 0.34 0.72 -16.28
CA PRO A 356 -0.18 0.98 -17.61
C PRO A 356 -1.16 2.16 -17.59
N PRO A 357 -0.92 3.20 -18.45
CA PRO A 357 -1.82 4.35 -18.53
C PRO A 357 -3.28 3.91 -18.73
N ARG A 358 -4.23 4.62 -18.12
CA ARG A 358 -5.68 4.31 -18.19
C ARG A 358 -6.23 4.14 -19.61
N ARG A 359 -5.59 4.72 -20.64
CA ARG A 359 -5.91 4.57 -22.07
C ARG A 359 -5.41 3.27 -22.69
N THR A 360 -4.59 2.49 -21.98
CA THR A 360 -4.04 1.22 -22.50
C THR A 360 -5.16 0.23 -22.75
N ARG A 361 -5.27 -0.26 -24.00
CA ARG A 361 -6.24 -1.28 -24.39
C ARG A 361 -5.67 -2.66 -24.16
N ILE A 362 -6.46 -3.52 -23.54
CA ILE A 362 -6.12 -4.92 -23.29
C ILE A 362 -6.31 -5.73 -24.58
N ARG A 363 -5.40 -6.69 -24.83
CA ARG A 363 -5.45 -7.60 -25.98
C ARG A 363 -5.52 -9.04 -25.50
N ALA A 364 -6.03 -9.91 -26.37
CA ALA A 364 -5.91 -11.35 -26.15
C ALA A 364 -4.43 -11.75 -26.04
N GLY A 365 -4.11 -12.66 -25.12
CA GLY A 365 -2.74 -13.08 -24.83
C GLY A 365 -1.95 -12.14 -23.93
N ASP A 366 -2.50 -10.97 -23.54
CA ASP A 366 -1.87 -10.14 -22.51
C ASP A 366 -1.84 -10.89 -21.18
N LEU A 367 -0.70 -10.85 -20.49
CA LEU A 367 -0.59 -11.29 -19.10
C LEU A 367 -0.74 -10.07 -18.19
N LEU A 368 -1.74 -10.10 -17.33
CA LEU A 368 -1.99 -9.05 -16.35
C LEU A 368 -1.41 -9.45 -14.99
N ILE A 369 -0.69 -8.54 -14.34
CA ILE A 369 -0.42 -8.61 -12.90
C ILE A 369 -1.28 -7.55 -12.23
N VAL A 370 -2.10 -7.99 -11.27
CA VAL A 370 -3.07 -7.14 -10.58
C VAL A 370 -2.92 -7.26 -9.07
N ARG A 371 -3.13 -6.16 -8.36
CA ARG A 371 -3.21 -6.09 -6.90
C ARG A 371 -4.65 -5.80 -6.48
N GLY A 372 -5.11 -6.39 -5.41
CA GLY A 372 -6.42 -6.09 -4.85
C GLY A 372 -6.86 -7.06 -3.77
N SER A 373 -8.10 -6.93 -3.31
CA SER A 373 -8.69 -7.92 -2.41
C SER A 373 -8.79 -9.29 -3.09
N GLY A 374 -8.74 -10.38 -2.31
CA GLY A 374 -8.87 -11.74 -2.88
C GLY A 374 -10.12 -11.93 -3.72
N GLY A 375 -11.24 -11.26 -3.37
CA GLY A 375 -12.45 -11.24 -4.19
C GLY A 375 -12.28 -10.51 -5.52
N GLY A 376 -11.58 -9.36 -5.49
CA GLY A 376 -11.30 -8.56 -6.69
C GLY A 376 -10.39 -9.29 -7.67
N VAL A 377 -9.27 -9.83 -7.16
CA VAL A 377 -8.35 -10.65 -7.96
C VAL A 377 -9.07 -11.87 -8.56
N GLY A 378 -9.94 -12.53 -7.77
CA GLY A 378 -10.76 -13.64 -8.24
C GLY A 378 -11.73 -13.26 -9.37
N MET A 379 -12.35 -12.06 -9.33
CA MET A 379 -13.20 -11.54 -10.40
C MET A 379 -12.41 -11.26 -11.68
N VAL A 380 -11.23 -10.61 -11.55
CA VAL A 380 -10.36 -10.39 -12.71
C VAL A 380 -9.98 -11.72 -13.36
N LYS A 381 -9.64 -12.73 -12.55
CA LYS A 381 -9.33 -14.09 -13.03
C LYS A 381 -10.45 -14.69 -13.85
N LYS A 382 -11.69 -14.66 -13.36
CA LYS A 382 -12.87 -15.16 -14.10
C LYS A 382 -13.03 -14.42 -15.42
N MET A 383 -13.04 -13.09 -15.40
CA MET A 383 -13.30 -12.29 -16.60
C MET A 383 -12.14 -12.36 -17.62
N ALA A 384 -10.90 -12.46 -17.16
CA ALA A 384 -9.77 -12.66 -18.06
C ALA A 384 -9.85 -13.98 -18.82
N ARG A 385 -10.38 -15.03 -18.21
CA ARG A 385 -10.58 -16.35 -18.82
C ARG A 385 -11.81 -16.43 -19.73
N GLY A 386 -12.72 -15.46 -19.69
CA GLY A 386 -13.95 -15.45 -20.49
C GLY A 386 -15.07 -16.29 -19.87
N SER A 387 -15.04 -16.47 -18.53
CA SER A 387 -16.07 -17.19 -17.75
C SER A 387 -17.12 -16.23 -17.21
#